data_c1cb65ff70088b6ce8230f6d50628482
#
_entry.id   c1cb65ff70088b6ce8230f6d50628482
#
_cell.length_a   1.000
_cell.length_b   1.000
_cell.length_c   1.000
_cell.angle_alpha   90.00
_cell.angle_beta   90.00
_cell.angle_gamma   90.00
#
_symmetry.space_group_name_H-M   'P 1'
#
loop_
_entity.id
_entity.type
_entity.pdbx_description
1 polymer ?
#
loop_
_entity_poly.entity_id
_entity_poly.type
_entity_poly.pdbx_seq_one_letter_code
_entity_poly.pdbx_strand_id
1 'polypeptide(L)'
;PGPAGGGSVALLPMSQSNGSEPVTEPLTVADVVALLQAAAPPGLAEDWDSNGLICGDPAEPVRTVLLAVDPLTAVVDEAIGRGVDMVITHHPLYLRGTDHVAATDPKGRCVHRLIRAGIALANAHTSLDAAHGGVAAALAARLGLLGARPLSPSRLDPAQGIGRIGELEHPVRLRDLAVAVAAALPDSAPGLLVGGDPDATVETVAVSGGAGDSLLAAAREAGADVFLTADLRHHPATDHLEGGRPHLLCGTHWATEWVGLPPLAARLEAAAGERGRRLEAYVSEVVTDPWTLRLSTGS
;
A
#
# COMPACT_ATOMS: atom_id res chain seq x y z
N PRO A 1 25.54 84.53 12.85
CA PRO A 1 26.23 83.30 13.14
C PRO A 1 25.48 82.50 14.19
N GLY A 2 24.77 81.51 13.83
CA GLY A 2 24.03 80.65 14.74
C GLY A 2 24.42 79.18 14.49
N PRO A 3 24.36 78.30 15.52
CA PRO A 3 24.86 76.97 15.38
C PRO A 3 23.82 75.97 14.90
N ALA A 4 24.29 75.01 14.15
CA ALA A 4 23.57 73.88 13.64
C ALA A 4 23.14 72.88 14.74
N GLY A 5 21.89 72.48 14.75
CA GLY A 5 21.40 71.41 15.59
C GLY A 5 21.51 70.05 14.88
N GLY A 6 22.35 69.20 15.45
CA GLY A 6 22.45 67.78 15.02
C GLY A 6 21.37 66.95 15.67
N GLY A 7 20.41 66.48 14.89
CA GLY A 7 19.45 65.51 15.35
C GLY A 7 20.04 64.08 15.28
N SER A 8 20.25 63.46 16.42
CA SER A 8 20.64 62.04 16.53
C SER A 8 19.39 61.16 16.30
N VAL A 9 19.42 60.41 15.24
CA VAL A 9 18.39 59.37 14.96
C VAL A 9 18.75 58.14 15.75
N ALA A 10 18.00 57.83 16.81
CA ALA A 10 18.12 56.57 17.53
C ALA A 10 17.61 55.39 16.71
N LEU A 11 18.50 54.49 16.32
CA LEU A 11 18.17 53.23 15.72
C LEU A 11 17.58 52.30 16.81
N LEU A 12 16.29 51.97 16.64
CA LEU A 12 15.62 50.97 17.43
C LEU A 12 16.24 49.59 17.11
N PRO A 13 16.46 48.70 18.07
CA PRO A 13 16.97 47.36 17.82
C PRO A 13 15.89 46.54 17.10
N MET A 14 16.25 46.01 15.94
CA MET A 14 15.42 45.01 15.25
C MET A 14 15.38 43.75 16.12
N SER A 15 14.22 43.46 16.67
CA SER A 15 13.92 42.18 17.30
C SER A 15 14.02 41.08 16.26
N GLN A 16 15.10 40.31 16.28
CA GLN A 16 15.19 39.03 15.58
C GLN A 16 14.30 38.05 16.33
N SER A 17 13.09 37.86 15.83
CA SER A 17 12.28 36.72 16.21
C SER A 17 12.92 35.46 15.62
N ASN A 18 13.81 34.84 16.39
CA ASN A 18 14.18 33.44 16.16
C ASN A 18 12.93 32.60 16.41
N GLY A 19 12.11 32.45 15.40
CA GLY A 19 11.05 31.45 15.36
C GLY A 19 11.68 30.06 15.18
N SER A 20 12.29 29.52 16.24
CA SER A 20 12.50 28.09 16.31
C SER A 20 11.11 27.46 16.39
N GLU A 21 10.67 26.80 15.31
CA GLU A 21 9.52 25.89 15.41
C GLU A 21 9.71 25.00 16.63
N PRO A 22 8.67 24.79 17.45
CA PRO A 22 8.78 23.92 18.61
C PRO A 22 9.25 22.55 18.11
N VAL A 23 10.41 22.10 18.60
CA VAL A 23 10.91 20.74 18.31
C VAL A 23 9.92 19.78 18.94
N THR A 24 8.99 19.28 18.11
CA THR A 24 8.06 18.23 18.55
C THR A 24 8.87 16.97 18.81
N GLU A 25 8.68 16.34 19.98
CA GLU A 25 9.29 15.03 20.23
C GLU A 25 8.94 14.05 19.09
N PRO A 26 9.88 13.22 18.64
CA PRO A 26 9.59 12.22 17.60
C PRO A 26 8.55 11.21 18.11
N LEU A 27 7.86 10.56 17.16
CA LEU A 27 7.13 9.32 17.46
C LEU A 27 8.14 8.23 17.83
N THR A 28 7.68 7.21 18.54
CA THR A 28 8.43 5.97 18.72
C THR A 28 7.99 4.91 17.69
N VAL A 29 8.76 3.84 17.55
CA VAL A 29 8.36 2.65 16.76
C VAL A 29 7.00 2.13 17.22
N ALA A 30 6.77 2.07 18.56
CA ALA A 30 5.47 1.67 19.11
C ALA A 30 4.34 2.61 18.70
N ASP A 31 4.58 3.94 18.66
CA ASP A 31 3.59 4.91 18.22
C ASP A 31 3.21 4.70 16.73
N VAL A 32 4.21 4.49 15.87
CA VAL A 32 3.98 4.27 14.44
C VAL A 32 3.25 2.95 14.21
N VAL A 33 3.61 1.88 14.93
CA VAL A 33 2.85 0.61 14.90
C VAL A 33 1.40 0.82 15.34
N ALA A 34 1.15 1.62 16.37
CA ALA A 34 -0.21 1.95 16.80
C ALA A 34 -0.99 2.76 15.75
N LEU A 35 -0.33 3.69 15.04
CA LEU A 35 -0.94 4.39 13.89
C LEU A 35 -1.28 3.41 12.75
N LEU A 36 -0.38 2.50 12.42
CA LEU A 36 -0.60 1.47 11.41
C LEU A 36 -1.78 0.55 11.78
N GLN A 37 -1.84 0.11 13.04
CA GLN A 37 -2.94 -0.72 13.54
C GLN A 37 -4.28 0.02 13.60
N ALA A 38 -4.28 1.33 13.79
CA ALA A 38 -5.49 2.15 13.67
C ALA A 38 -5.95 2.28 12.21
N ALA A 39 -5.01 2.36 11.26
CA ALA A 39 -5.28 2.39 9.83
C ALA A 39 -5.70 1.01 9.25
N ALA A 40 -5.14 -0.07 9.78
CA ALA A 40 -5.36 -1.45 9.37
C ALA A 40 -5.53 -2.33 10.63
N PRO A 41 -6.73 -2.35 11.25
CA PRO A 41 -6.96 -3.04 12.52
C PRO A 41 -6.59 -4.54 12.44
N PRO A 42 -5.73 -5.04 13.35
CA PRO A 42 -5.30 -6.45 13.33
C PRO A 42 -6.45 -7.47 13.38
N GLY A 43 -7.57 -7.10 14.00
CA GLY A 43 -8.75 -7.95 14.05
C GLY A 43 -9.44 -8.19 12.70
N LEU A 44 -9.05 -7.45 11.64
CA LEU A 44 -9.52 -7.66 10.27
C LEU A 44 -8.65 -8.66 9.49
N ALA A 45 -7.51 -9.05 10.04
CA ALA A 45 -6.62 -10.01 9.40
C ALA A 45 -7.23 -11.42 9.35
N GLU A 46 -6.86 -12.18 8.32
CA GLU A 46 -7.17 -13.59 8.24
C GLU A 46 -6.45 -14.38 9.36
N ASP A 47 -7.05 -15.44 9.85
CA ASP A 47 -6.55 -16.23 11.00
C ASP A 47 -5.13 -16.81 10.78
N TRP A 48 -4.73 -17.01 9.53
CA TRP A 48 -3.41 -17.56 9.15
C TRP A 48 -2.34 -16.49 8.99
N ASP A 49 -2.69 -15.21 9.09
CA ASP A 49 -1.84 -14.08 8.74
C ASP A 49 -0.89 -13.67 9.87
N SER A 50 0.06 -12.79 9.55
CA SER A 50 1.04 -12.25 10.48
C SER A 50 1.17 -10.74 10.25
N ASN A 51 0.80 -9.94 11.25
CA ASN A 51 0.83 -8.48 11.19
C ASN A 51 1.56 -7.89 12.40
N GLY A 52 2.15 -6.71 12.24
CA GLY A 52 2.75 -5.94 13.32
C GLY A 52 4.27 -5.79 13.21
N LEU A 53 4.91 -5.52 14.35
CA LEU A 53 6.37 -5.31 14.43
C LEU A 53 7.11 -6.63 14.22
N ILE A 54 8.02 -6.66 13.24
CA ILE A 54 8.86 -7.83 12.90
C ILE A 54 10.22 -7.73 13.57
N CYS A 55 10.87 -6.55 13.50
CA CYS A 55 12.13 -6.28 14.20
C CYS A 55 12.26 -4.78 14.50
N GLY A 56 13.07 -4.44 15.48
CA GLY A 56 13.31 -3.09 15.98
C GLY A 56 12.92 -2.95 17.46
N ASP A 57 13.45 -1.93 18.12
CA ASP A 57 13.09 -1.60 19.49
C ASP A 57 11.84 -0.69 19.49
N PRO A 58 10.75 -1.05 20.19
CA PRO A 58 9.55 -0.22 20.27
C PRO A 58 9.78 1.20 20.82
N ALA A 59 10.84 1.43 21.57
CA ALA A 59 11.17 2.72 22.18
C ALA A 59 11.99 3.65 21.28
N GLU A 60 12.57 3.14 20.18
CA GLU A 60 13.40 3.95 19.29
C GLU A 60 12.59 5.05 18.58
N PRO A 61 13.20 6.25 18.42
CA PRO A 61 12.53 7.38 17.77
C PRO A 61 12.34 7.17 16.27
N VAL A 62 11.18 7.58 15.74
CA VAL A 62 10.83 7.53 14.31
C VAL A 62 10.40 8.92 13.84
N ARG A 63 11.04 9.41 12.79
CA ARG A 63 10.68 10.63 12.03
C ARG A 63 10.33 10.32 10.58
N THR A 64 10.94 9.25 10.06
CA THR A 64 10.83 8.88 8.65
C THR A 64 10.48 7.41 8.50
N VAL A 65 9.53 7.12 7.61
CA VAL A 65 9.13 5.74 7.27
C VAL A 65 9.20 5.52 5.77
N LEU A 66 9.56 4.31 5.35
CA LEU A 66 9.48 3.86 3.95
C LEU A 66 8.39 2.78 3.85
N LEU A 67 7.38 3.03 3.02
CA LEU A 67 6.35 2.04 2.71
C LEU A 67 6.72 1.26 1.46
N ALA A 68 6.57 -0.06 1.48
CA ALA A 68 6.81 -0.94 0.32
C ALA A 68 5.82 -2.11 0.31
N VAL A 69 5.69 -2.81 -0.82
CA VAL A 69 4.89 -4.04 -0.87
C VAL A 69 5.63 -5.17 -0.17
N ASP A 70 6.87 -5.41 -0.55
CA ASP A 70 7.67 -6.57 -0.13
C ASP A 70 8.90 -6.18 0.71
N PRO A 71 9.25 -6.95 1.74
CA PRO A 71 10.48 -6.75 2.53
C PRO A 71 11.70 -7.41 1.87
N LEU A 72 11.95 -7.11 0.58
CA LEU A 72 13.07 -7.68 -0.16
C LEU A 72 14.37 -6.89 0.01
N THR A 73 15.49 -7.52 -0.38
CA THR A 73 16.83 -6.92 -0.27
C THR A 73 16.91 -5.54 -0.92
N ALA A 74 16.29 -5.34 -2.09
CA ALA A 74 16.30 -4.04 -2.78
C ALA A 74 15.59 -2.94 -1.97
N VAL A 75 14.49 -3.25 -1.29
CA VAL A 75 13.78 -2.32 -0.40
C VAL A 75 14.62 -2.03 0.85
N VAL A 76 15.31 -3.04 1.41
CA VAL A 76 16.25 -2.84 2.51
C VAL A 76 17.42 -1.95 2.09
N ASP A 77 17.93 -2.12 0.85
CA ASP A 77 18.97 -1.25 0.29
C ASP A 77 18.51 0.20 0.16
N GLU A 78 17.29 0.41 -0.34
CA GLU A 78 16.67 1.74 -0.43
C GLU A 78 16.50 2.36 0.97
N ALA A 79 15.97 1.61 1.93
CA ALA A 79 15.76 2.08 3.30
C ALA A 79 17.06 2.54 3.96
N ILE A 80 18.14 1.75 3.84
CA ILE A 80 19.47 2.08 4.35
C ILE A 80 20.04 3.29 3.61
N GLY A 81 19.92 3.34 2.28
CA GLY A 81 20.41 4.43 1.45
C GLY A 81 19.72 5.77 1.73
N ARG A 82 18.44 5.76 2.08
CA ARG A 82 17.68 6.94 2.50
C ARG A 82 17.90 7.31 3.96
N GLY A 83 18.36 6.37 4.79
CA GLY A 83 18.50 6.58 6.24
C GLY A 83 17.17 6.76 6.94
N VAL A 84 16.14 6.00 6.54
CA VAL A 84 14.83 6.02 7.23
C VAL A 84 14.91 5.29 8.57
N ASP A 85 14.02 5.66 9.50
CA ASP A 85 13.99 5.07 10.83
C ASP A 85 13.20 3.74 10.86
N MET A 86 12.24 3.58 9.94
CA MET A 86 11.37 2.40 9.93
C MET A 86 10.92 2.06 8.49
N VAL A 87 10.77 0.77 8.22
CA VAL A 87 10.11 0.24 7.02
C VAL A 87 8.75 -0.34 7.41
N ILE A 88 7.73 -0.02 6.61
CA ILE A 88 6.40 -0.61 6.73
C ILE A 88 6.13 -1.34 5.42
N THR A 89 5.91 -2.66 5.48
CA THR A 89 5.57 -3.45 4.29
C THR A 89 4.13 -3.93 4.32
N HIS A 90 3.56 -4.16 3.13
CA HIS A 90 2.31 -4.88 3.01
C HIS A 90 2.54 -6.34 3.37
N HIS A 91 3.46 -7.02 2.71
CA HIS A 91 3.76 -8.40 2.98
C HIS A 91 4.60 -8.59 4.25
N PRO A 92 4.31 -9.64 5.05
CA PRO A 92 5.17 -10.02 6.17
C PRO A 92 6.47 -10.65 5.68
N LEU A 93 7.60 -10.32 6.33
CA LEU A 93 8.86 -11.02 6.06
C LEU A 93 8.76 -12.51 6.44
N TYR A 94 8.05 -12.79 7.54
CA TYR A 94 7.78 -14.14 8.03
C TYR A 94 6.27 -14.34 8.17
N LEU A 95 5.67 -15.02 7.21
CA LEU A 95 4.25 -15.41 7.28
C LEU A 95 4.02 -16.56 8.27
N ARG A 96 5.05 -17.39 8.46
CA ARG A 96 5.05 -18.52 9.41
C ARG A 96 6.16 -18.32 10.41
N GLY A 97 6.00 -18.91 11.60
CA GLY A 97 7.05 -18.90 12.61
C GLY A 97 8.39 -19.39 12.05
N THR A 98 9.48 -18.79 12.53
CA THR A 98 10.85 -19.21 12.21
C THR A 98 11.60 -19.48 13.51
N ASP A 99 12.49 -20.45 13.49
CA ASP A 99 13.37 -20.83 14.58
C ASP A 99 14.81 -20.32 14.41
N HIS A 100 15.09 -19.64 13.29
CA HIS A 100 16.40 -19.03 13.03
C HIS A 100 16.28 -17.79 12.14
N VAL A 101 17.24 -16.88 12.29
CA VAL A 101 17.39 -15.64 11.50
C VAL A 101 18.83 -15.49 10.98
N ALA A 102 19.45 -16.60 10.57
CA ALA A 102 20.83 -16.59 10.09
C ALA A 102 21.00 -15.72 8.83
N ALA A 103 22.07 -14.91 8.75
CA ALA A 103 22.34 -14.04 7.60
C ALA A 103 22.70 -14.79 6.30
N THR A 104 22.84 -16.10 6.35
CA THR A 104 22.97 -16.97 5.18
C THR A 104 21.65 -17.17 4.44
N ASP A 105 20.53 -17.03 5.15
CA ASP A 105 19.19 -16.99 4.56
C ASP A 105 18.84 -15.58 4.08
N PRO A 106 18.17 -15.39 2.92
CA PRO A 106 17.80 -14.07 2.42
C PRO A 106 16.96 -13.25 3.40
N LYS A 107 15.96 -13.85 4.06
CA LYS A 107 15.10 -13.17 5.04
C LYS A 107 15.87 -12.82 6.30
N GLY A 108 16.65 -13.76 6.84
CA GLY A 108 17.54 -13.51 7.97
C GLY A 108 18.55 -12.40 7.68
N ARG A 109 19.07 -12.33 6.45
CA ARG A 109 19.97 -11.25 6.01
C ARG A 109 19.27 -9.88 6.04
N CYS A 110 18.01 -9.78 5.62
CA CYS A 110 17.22 -8.55 5.72
C CYS A 110 17.11 -8.11 7.19
N VAL A 111 16.74 -9.00 8.11
CA VAL A 111 16.67 -8.71 9.55
C VAL A 111 18.01 -8.21 10.09
N HIS A 112 19.10 -8.93 9.80
CA HIS A 112 20.44 -8.52 10.24
C HIS A 112 20.82 -7.12 9.76
N ARG A 113 20.52 -6.80 8.51
CA ARG A 113 20.86 -5.50 7.90
C ARG A 113 20.04 -4.38 8.49
N LEU A 114 18.73 -4.57 8.67
CA LEU A 114 17.83 -3.60 9.27
C LEU A 114 18.24 -3.30 10.72
N ILE A 115 18.44 -4.33 11.55
CA ILE A 115 18.86 -4.15 12.96
C ILE A 115 20.19 -3.42 13.05
N ARG A 116 21.18 -3.78 12.21
CA ARG A 116 22.49 -3.11 12.20
C ARG A 116 22.44 -1.67 11.72
N ALA A 117 21.44 -1.31 10.93
CA ALA A 117 21.20 0.06 10.48
C ALA A 117 20.32 0.86 11.45
N GLY A 118 19.82 0.26 12.53
CA GLY A 118 18.89 0.91 13.46
C GLY A 118 17.50 1.13 12.84
N ILE A 119 17.10 0.33 11.85
CA ILE A 119 15.82 0.48 11.13
C ILE A 119 14.84 -0.59 11.62
N ALA A 120 13.67 -0.16 12.08
CA ALA A 120 12.58 -1.05 12.43
C ALA A 120 11.83 -1.57 11.18
N LEU A 121 11.19 -2.74 11.29
CA LEU A 121 10.33 -3.30 10.25
C LEU A 121 9.01 -3.74 10.84
N ALA A 122 7.90 -3.27 10.28
CA ALA A 122 6.56 -3.75 10.57
C ALA A 122 5.78 -4.02 9.28
N ASN A 123 4.66 -4.74 9.39
CA ASN A 123 3.77 -4.97 8.26
C ASN A 123 2.29 -4.86 8.66
N ALA A 124 1.45 -4.60 7.64
CA ALA A 124 0.01 -4.80 7.67
C ALA A 124 -0.40 -5.46 6.34
N HIS A 125 -0.83 -6.71 6.40
CA HIS A 125 -1.11 -7.57 5.24
C HIS A 125 -2.63 -7.65 5.00
N THR A 126 -3.27 -8.78 5.24
CA THR A 126 -4.71 -8.94 4.99
C THR A 126 -5.58 -8.00 5.82
N SER A 127 -5.10 -7.51 6.96
CA SER A 127 -5.73 -6.43 7.71
C SER A 127 -5.82 -5.13 6.90
N LEU A 128 -4.80 -4.80 6.10
CA LEU A 128 -4.80 -3.65 5.22
C LEU A 128 -5.68 -3.88 3.98
N ASP A 129 -5.73 -5.12 3.44
CA ASP A 129 -6.65 -5.47 2.34
C ASP A 129 -8.10 -5.23 2.73
N ALA A 130 -8.46 -5.62 3.96
CA ALA A 130 -9.82 -5.52 4.47
C ALA A 130 -10.21 -4.12 4.94
N ALA A 131 -9.24 -3.31 5.37
CA ALA A 131 -9.49 -2.03 6.02
C ALA A 131 -10.25 -1.03 5.16
N HIS A 132 -10.97 -0.12 5.84
CA HIS A 132 -11.50 1.08 5.21
C HIS A 132 -10.35 1.94 4.67
N GLY A 133 -10.34 2.21 3.36
CA GLY A 133 -9.23 2.90 2.70
C GLY A 133 -7.95 2.08 2.60
N GLY A 134 -8.02 0.75 2.70
CA GLY A 134 -6.92 -0.17 2.44
C GLY A 134 -6.73 -0.48 0.95
N VAL A 135 -5.99 -1.55 0.63
CA VAL A 135 -5.55 -1.88 -0.75
C VAL A 135 -6.72 -1.97 -1.73
N ALA A 136 -7.73 -2.80 -1.43
CA ALA A 136 -8.86 -2.98 -2.34
C ALA A 136 -9.71 -1.71 -2.49
N ALA A 137 -9.82 -0.89 -1.42
CA ALA A 137 -10.52 0.38 -1.47
C ALA A 137 -9.75 1.42 -2.31
N ALA A 138 -8.42 1.46 -2.19
CA ALA A 138 -7.55 2.31 -3.01
C ALA A 138 -7.62 1.92 -4.50
N LEU A 139 -7.64 0.61 -4.79
CA LEU A 139 -7.79 0.10 -6.16
C LEU A 139 -9.15 0.49 -6.75
N ALA A 140 -10.24 0.32 -6.01
CA ALA A 140 -11.58 0.74 -6.42
C ALA A 140 -11.67 2.26 -6.67
N ALA A 141 -11.10 3.06 -5.77
CA ALA A 141 -11.06 4.52 -5.91
C ALA A 141 -10.23 4.96 -7.13
N ARG A 142 -9.10 4.30 -7.40
CA ARG A 142 -8.24 4.59 -8.54
C ARG A 142 -8.91 4.30 -9.88
N LEU A 143 -9.84 3.34 -9.91
CA LEU A 143 -10.67 3.03 -11.07
C LEU A 143 -11.96 3.86 -11.13
N GLY A 144 -12.20 4.74 -10.15
CA GLY A 144 -13.40 5.58 -10.10
C GLY A 144 -14.70 4.82 -9.85
N LEU A 145 -14.64 3.67 -9.17
CA LEU A 145 -15.83 2.86 -8.88
C LEU A 145 -16.78 3.59 -7.91
N LEU A 146 -18.02 3.72 -8.30
CA LEU A 146 -19.08 4.32 -7.52
C LEU A 146 -19.72 3.28 -6.58
N GLY A 147 -20.16 3.72 -5.40
CA GLY A 147 -20.85 2.87 -4.43
C GLY A 147 -20.04 1.65 -3.96
N ALA A 148 -18.71 1.73 -4.00
CA ALA A 148 -17.83 0.62 -3.67
C ALA A 148 -18.08 0.09 -2.25
N ARG A 149 -18.35 -1.22 -2.14
CA ARG A 149 -18.58 -1.95 -0.89
C ARG A 149 -17.70 -3.20 -0.83
N PRO A 150 -17.47 -3.78 0.36
CA PRO A 150 -16.71 -5.03 0.47
C PRO A 150 -17.29 -6.15 -0.39
N LEU A 151 -16.42 -6.87 -1.12
CA LEU A 151 -16.80 -8.06 -1.88
C LEU A 151 -17.04 -9.25 -0.93
N SER A 152 -16.17 -9.42 0.05
CA SER A 152 -16.31 -10.39 1.15
C SER A 152 -16.30 -9.62 2.48
N PRO A 153 -17.48 -9.27 3.04
CA PRO A 153 -17.57 -8.49 4.26
C PRO A 153 -16.95 -9.18 5.47
N SER A 154 -16.27 -8.43 6.34
CA SER A 154 -15.76 -8.91 7.61
C SER A 154 -16.90 -9.21 8.59
N ARG A 155 -16.71 -10.23 9.42
CA ARG A 155 -17.65 -10.56 10.52
C ARG A 155 -17.60 -9.52 11.64
N LEU A 156 -16.50 -8.81 11.81
CA LEU A 156 -16.33 -7.79 12.86
C LEU A 156 -17.02 -6.48 12.48
N ASP A 157 -16.91 -6.08 11.23
CA ASP A 157 -17.50 -4.87 10.68
C ASP A 157 -17.83 -5.09 9.20
N PRO A 158 -19.12 -5.27 8.84
CA PRO A 158 -19.53 -5.50 7.46
C PRO A 158 -19.23 -4.36 6.49
N ALA A 159 -18.90 -3.15 6.97
CA ALA A 159 -18.42 -2.04 6.14
C ALA A 159 -16.96 -2.21 5.70
N GLN A 160 -16.26 -3.18 6.29
CA GLN A 160 -14.88 -3.57 5.98
C GLN A 160 -14.87 -5.02 5.50
N GLY A 161 -13.78 -5.45 4.83
CA GLY A 161 -13.65 -6.81 4.32
C GLY A 161 -12.79 -6.88 3.07
N ILE A 162 -12.51 -8.07 2.60
CA ILE A 162 -11.61 -8.34 1.48
C ILE A 162 -12.28 -8.00 0.15
N GLY A 163 -11.51 -7.40 -0.75
CA GLY A 163 -11.98 -6.95 -2.05
C GLY A 163 -12.99 -5.81 -1.99
N ARG A 164 -13.32 -5.26 -3.13
CA ARG A 164 -14.40 -4.27 -3.31
C ARG A 164 -15.20 -4.60 -4.57
N ILE A 165 -16.47 -4.23 -4.57
CA ILE A 165 -17.33 -4.24 -5.75
C ILE A 165 -18.06 -2.91 -5.83
N GLY A 166 -18.11 -2.34 -7.02
CA GLY A 166 -18.77 -1.06 -7.30
C GLY A 166 -19.11 -0.94 -8.78
N GLU A 167 -19.62 0.21 -9.19
CA GLU A 167 -20.11 0.45 -10.54
C GLU A 167 -19.24 1.50 -11.24
N LEU A 168 -19.06 1.33 -12.54
CA LEU A 168 -18.53 2.39 -13.41
C LEU A 168 -19.59 3.48 -13.58
N GLU A 169 -19.17 4.70 -13.84
CA GLU A 169 -20.12 5.81 -14.13
C GLU A 169 -21.00 5.51 -15.35
N HIS A 170 -20.45 4.81 -16.32
CA HIS A 170 -21.16 4.36 -17.54
C HIS A 170 -20.66 2.99 -17.96
N PRO A 171 -21.53 2.15 -18.56
CA PRO A 171 -21.10 0.88 -19.16
C PRO A 171 -20.08 1.10 -20.27
N VAL A 172 -19.03 0.28 -20.28
CA VAL A 172 -17.95 0.31 -21.31
C VAL A 172 -17.68 -1.09 -21.84
N ARG A 173 -16.90 -1.21 -22.93
CA ARG A 173 -16.41 -2.52 -23.36
C ARG A 173 -15.27 -2.98 -22.44
N LEU A 174 -15.17 -4.27 -22.24
CA LEU A 174 -14.11 -4.89 -21.42
C LEU A 174 -12.70 -4.45 -21.88
N ARG A 175 -12.46 -4.39 -23.19
CA ARG A 175 -11.16 -3.92 -23.74
C ARG A 175 -10.84 -2.48 -23.37
N ASP A 176 -11.85 -1.62 -23.36
CA ASP A 176 -11.67 -0.19 -23.05
C ASP A 176 -11.40 -0.03 -21.54
N LEU A 177 -12.10 -0.81 -20.70
CA LEU A 177 -11.80 -0.88 -19.27
C LEU A 177 -10.39 -1.42 -19.02
N ALA A 178 -9.97 -2.48 -19.74
CA ALA A 178 -8.63 -3.04 -19.58
C ALA A 178 -7.52 -2.03 -19.90
N VAL A 179 -7.72 -1.20 -20.94
CA VAL A 179 -6.77 -0.09 -21.23
C VAL A 179 -6.74 0.93 -20.09
N ALA A 180 -7.89 1.31 -19.55
CA ALA A 180 -7.98 2.23 -18.43
C ALA A 180 -7.32 1.66 -17.16
N VAL A 181 -7.56 0.38 -16.86
CA VAL A 181 -6.93 -0.33 -15.73
C VAL A 181 -5.40 -0.39 -15.90
N ALA A 182 -4.92 -0.75 -17.09
CA ALA A 182 -3.48 -0.80 -17.36
C ALA A 182 -2.80 0.56 -17.19
N ALA A 183 -3.48 1.66 -17.56
CA ALA A 183 -2.98 3.01 -17.36
C ALA A 183 -3.06 3.49 -15.89
N ALA A 184 -3.96 2.90 -15.10
CA ALA A 184 -4.15 3.23 -13.70
C ALA A 184 -3.19 2.50 -12.76
N LEU A 185 -2.67 1.34 -13.13
CA LEU A 185 -1.71 0.56 -12.34
C LEU A 185 -0.27 1.05 -12.58
N PRO A 186 0.63 0.92 -11.60
CA PRO A 186 2.06 1.15 -11.82
C PRO A 186 2.61 0.15 -12.84
N ASP A 187 3.62 0.61 -13.61
CA ASP A 187 4.21 -0.22 -14.68
C ASP A 187 4.92 -1.44 -14.12
N SER A 188 4.69 -2.58 -14.76
CA SER A 188 5.33 -3.86 -14.43
C SER A 188 5.49 -4.70 -15.70
N ALA A 189 6.56 -5.49 -15.80
CA ALA A 189 6.92 -6.18 -17.03
C ALA A 189 5.82 -7.09 -17.61
N PRO A 190 5.04 -7.88 -16.82
CA PRO A 190 3.95 -8.69 -17.35
C PRO A 190 2.78 -7.89 -17.92
N GLY A 191 2.51 -6.69 -17.37
CA GLY A 191 1.35 -5.88 -17.73
C GLY A 191 0.03 -6.48 -17.23
N LEU A 192 -1.05 -6.29 -17.99
CA LEU A 192 -2.40 -6.74 -17.67
C LEU A 192 -2.87 -7.81 -18.65
N LEU A 193 -3.38 -8.94 -18.14
CA LEU A 193 -4.01 -9.99 -18.94
C LEU A 193 -5.54 -9.85 -18.89
N VAL A 194 -6.19 -10.18 -19.99
CA VAL A 194 -7.66 -10.11 -20.14
C VAL A 194 -8.20 -11.51 -20.44
N GLY A 195 -9.15 -11.97 -19.63
CA GLY A 195 -9.87 -13.22 -19.83
C GLY A 195 -11.35 -12.97 -20.09
N GLY A 196 -11.90 -13.62 -21.11
CA GLY A 196 -13.29 -13.48 -21.53
C GLY A 196 -13.48 -12.70 -22.84
N ASP A 197 -14.70 -12.24 -23.12
CA ASP A 197 -15.03 -11.52 -24.35
C ASP A 197 -14.61 -10.04 -24.26
N PRO A 198 -13.62 -9.58 -25.05
CA PRO A 198 -13.14 -8.20 -24.99
C PRO A 198 -14.18 -7.16 -25.47
N ASP A 199 -15.21 -7.58 -26.21
CA ASP A 199 -16.30 -6.70 -26.69
C ASP A 199 -17.53 -6.72 -25.78
N ALA A 200 -17.52 -7.53 -24.70
CA ALA A 200 -18.59 -7.53 -23.72
C ALA A 200 -18.75 -6.17 -23.05
N THR A 201 -20.00 -5.75 -22.88
CA THR A 201 -20.33 -4.56 -22.07
C THR A 201 -20.25 -4.92 -20.58
N VAL A 202 -19.54 -4.09 -19.83
CA VAL A 202 -19.30 -4.24 -18.38
C VAL A 202 -19.58 -2.93 -17.65
N GLU A 203 -20.16 -3.04 -16.48
CA GLU A 203 -20.53 -1.90 -15.62
C GLU A 203 -20.15 -2.19 -14.16
N THR A 204 -20.47 -3.38 -13.67
CA THR A 204 -20.18 -3.79 -12.28
C THR A 204 -18.79 -4.42 -12.19
N VAL A 205 -17.90 -3.79 -11.41
CA VAL A 205 -16.49 -4.18 -11.31
C VAL A 205 -16.18 -4.63 -9.89
N ALA A 206 -15.68 -5.85 -9.74
CA ALA A 206 -15.04 -6.32 -8.52
C ALA A 206 -13.52 -6.17 -8.62
N VAL A 207 -12.87 -5.84 -7.50
CA VAL A 207 -11.42 -5.67 -7.41
C VAL A 207 -10.85 -6.28 -6.14
N SER A 208 -9.65 -6.86 -6.23
CA SER A 208 -8.84 -7.27 -5.09
C SER A 208 -7.37 -7.14 -5.46
N GLY A 209 -6.55 -6.53 -4.60
CA GLY A 209 -5.09 -6.61 -4.76
C GLY A 209 -4.60 -8.03 -4.51
N GLY A 210 -3.41 -8.36 -5.06
CA GLY A 210 -2.77 -9.64 -4.87
C GLY A 210 -3.53 -10.84 -5.45
N ALA A 211 -3.29 -12.02 -4.89
CA ALA A 211 -3.86 -13.29 -5.37
C ALA A 211 -5.35 -13.43 -5.05
N GLY A 212 -6.19 -13.50 -6.08
CA GLY A 212 -7.65 -13.46 -5.95
C GLY A 212 -8.39 -14.75 -6.31
N ASP A 213 -7.73 -15.88 -6.51
CA ASP A 213 -8.38 -17.16 -6.83
C ASP A 213 -9.57 -17.47 -5.88
N SER A 214 -9.41 -17.19 -4.59
CA SER A 214 -10.40 -17.48 -3.54
C SER A 214 -11.66 -16.62 -3.63
N LEU A 215 -11.60 -15.48 -4.33
CA LEU A 215 -12.70 -14.52 -4.46
C LEU A 215 -13.50 -14.68 -5.76
N LEU A 216 -13.12 -15.58 -6.67
CA LEU A 216 -13.80 -15.81 -7.94
C LEU A 216 -15.29 -16.14 -7.76
N ALA A 217 -15.62 -17.00 -6.78
CA ALA A 217 -17.00 -17.34 -6.47
C ALA A 217 -17.77 -16.14 -5.89
N ALA A 218 -17.17 -15.42 -4.95
CA ALA A 218 -17.79 -14.24 -4.34
C ALA A 218 -18.06 -13.13 -5.37
N ALA A 219 -17.13 -12.89 -6.31
CA ALA A 219 -17.31 -11.93 -7.38
C ALA A 219 -18.50 -12.32 -8.30
N ARG A 220 -18.65 -13.60 -8.61
CA ARG A 220 -19.79 -14.13 -9.37
C ARG A 220 -21.11 -13.97 -8.63
N GLU A 221 -21.16 -14.38 -7.36
CA GLU A 221 -22.35 -14.29 -6.51
C GLU A 221 -22.79 -12.84 -6.29
N ALA A 222 -21.82 -11.91 -6.21
CA ALA A 222 -22.10 -10.48 -6.09
C ALA A 222 -22.58 -9.84 -7.41
N GLY A 223 -22.58 -10.58 -8.53
CA GLY A 223 -23.06 -10.11 -9.83
C GLY A 223 -22.06 -9.23 -10.57
N ALA A 224 -20.76 -9.36 -10.31
CA ALA A 224 -19.75 -8.62 -11.06
C ALA A 224 -19.76 -9.00 -12.56
N ASP A 225 -19.59 -8.00 -13.44
CA ASP A 225 -19.34 -8.22 -14.86
C ASP A 225 -17.87 -8.57 -15.12
N VAL A 226 -16.97 -7.97 -14.33
CA VAL A 226 -15.52 -8.18 -14.42
C VAL A 226 -14.89 -8.20 -13.04
N PHE A 227 -13.85 -9.01 -12.86
CA PHE A 227 -13.05 -9.08 -11.64
C PHE A 227 -11.58 -8.80 -11.95
N LEU A 228 -11.03 -7.73 -11.34
CA LEU A 228 -9.61 -7.38 -11.38
C LEU A 228 -8.91 -7.93 -10.16
N THR A 229 -7.85 -8.72 -10.37
CA THR A 229 -6.98 -9.27 -9.31
C THR A 229 -5.61 -9.64 -9.90
N ALA A 230 -4.82 -10.44 -9.19
CA ALA A 230 -3.54 -10.97 -9.65
C ALA A 230 -3.42 -12.48 -9.39
N ASP A 231 -2.32 -13.07 -9.86
CA ASP A 231 -1.89 -14.47 -9.61
C ASP A 231 -2.93 -15.54 -9.91
N LEU A 232 -3.83 -15.27 -10.86
CA LEU A 232 -4.81 -16.26 -11.26
C LEU A 232 -4.12 -17.46 -11.92
N ARG A 233 -4.28 -18.64 -11.32
CA ARG A 233 -3.77 -19.89 -11.86
C ARG A 233 -4.63 -20.39 -13.00
N HIS A 234 -4.02 -21.19 -13.90
CA HIS A 234 -4.67 -21.68 -15.13
C HIS A 234 -6.05 -22.32 -14.87
N HIS A 235 -6.11 -23.38 -14.04
CA HIS A 235 -7.38 -24.10 -13.85
C HIS A 235 -8.46 -23.25 -13.15
N PRO A 236 -8.21 -22.56 -12.03
CA PRO A 236 -9.21 -21.67 -11.46
C PRO A 236 -9.76 -20.63 -12.44
N ALA A 237 -8.89 -20.04 -13.27
CA ALA A 237 -9.31 -19.03 -14.24
C ALA A 237 -10.11 -19.65 -15.40
N THR A 238 -9.68 -20.80 -15.96
CA THR A 238 -10.38 -21.46 -17.06
C THR A 238 -11.74 -22.01 -16.61
N ASP A 239 -11.80 -22.72 -15.49
CA ASP A 239 -13.05 -23.25 -14.94
C ASP A 239 -14.05 -22.12 -14.63
N HIS A 240 -13.51 -20.98 -14.13
CA HIS A 240 -14.33 -19.81 -13.88
C HIS A 240 -14.91 -19.24 -15.17
N LEU A 241 -14.10 -19.04 -16.21
CA LEU A 241 -14.53 -18.47 -17.49
C LEU A 241 -15.52 -19.38 -18.24
N GLU A 242 -15.38 -20.72 -18.15
CA GLU A 242 -16.36 -21.68 -18.69
C GLU A 242 -17.75 -21.49 -18.04
N GLY A 243 -17.79 -21.04 -16.78
CA GLY A 243 -19.02 -20.68 -16.08
C GLY A 243 -19.60 -19.30 -16.46
N GLY A 244 -18.95 -18.54 -17.32
CA GLY A 244 -19.38 -17.22 -17.78
C GLY A 244 -18.79 -16.07 -16.98
N ARG A 245 -19.62 -15.12 -16.53
CA ARG A 245 -19.16 -13.93 -15.79
C ARG A 245 -18.77 -14.24 -14.37
N PRO A 246 -17.94 -13.37 -13.75
CA PRO A 246 -17.28 -12.20 -14.33
C PRO A 246 -16.18 -12.53 -15.32
N HIS A 247 -15.93 -11.63 -16.26
CA HIS A 247 -14.71 -11.59 -17.05
C HIS A 247 -13.53 -11.29 -16.13
N LEU A 248 -12.30 -11.59 -16.54
CA LEU A 248 -11.12 -11.47 -15.69
C LEU A 248 -10.14 -10.43 -16.23
N LEU A 249 -9.64 -9.59 -15.33
CA LEU A 249 -8.46 -8.77 -15.51
C LEU A 249 -7.41 -9.23 -14.50
N CYS A 250 -6.26 -9.68 -14.99
CA CYS A 250 -5.19 -10.17 -14.13
C CYS A 250 -3.97 -9.26 -14.27
N GLY A 251 -3.77 -8.39 -13.28
CA GLY A 251 -2.58 -7.56 -13.14
C GLY A 251 -1.43 -8.33 -12.49
N THR A 252 -0.32 -7.65 -12.17
CA THR A 252 0.71 -8.24 -11.33
C THR A 252 0.37 -8.04 -9.86
N HIS A 253 0.86 -8.94 -9.02
CA HIS A 253 0.64 -8.92 -7.58
C HIS A 253 1.08 -7.57 -7.01
N TRP A 254 2.34 -7.22 -7.22
CA TRP A 254 2.91 -5.96 -6.76
C TRP A 254 2.12 -4.74 -7.23
N ALA A 255 1.77 -4.65 -8.52
CA ALA A 255 1.10 -3.48 -9.07
C ALA A 255 -0.31 -3.27 -8.51
N THR A 256 -1.05 -4.36 -8.27
CA THR A 256 -2.41 -4.30 -7.71
C THR A 256 -2.45 -3.96 -6.21
N GLU A 257 -1.33 -4.14 -5.50
CA GLU A 257 -1.20 -3.83 -4.07
C GLU A 257 -0.50 -2.49 -3.82
N TRP A 258 0.49 -2.14 -4.65
CA TRP A 258 1.23 -0.89 -4.51
C TRP A 258 0.32 0.34 -4.45
N VAL A 259 -0.82 0.30 -5.16
CA VAL A 259 -1.79 1.40 -5.18
C VAL A 259 -2.37 1.75 -3.81
N GLY A 260 -2.28 0.85 -2.84
CA GLY A 260 -2.68 1.06 -1.45
C GLY A 260 -1.67 1.83 -0.62
N LEU A 261 -0.40 1.88 -1.05
CA LEU A 261 0.68 2.48 -0.25
C LEU A 261 0.63 4.01 -0.18
N PRO A 262 0.43 4.76 -1.29
CA PRO A 262 0.35 6.23 -1.22
C PRO A 262 -0.77 6.75 -0.30
N PRO A 263 -2.02 6.23 -0.36
CA PRO A 263 -3.05 6.65 0.58
C PRO A 263 -2.77 6.23 2.02
N LEU A 264 -2.11 5.09 2.25
CA LEU A 264 -1.67 4.70 3.59
C LEU A 264 -0.63 5.67 4.14
N ALA A 265 0.38 6.04 3.35
CA ALA A 265 1.39 7.03 3.73
C ALA A 265 0.76 8.35 4.18
N ALA A 266 -0.14 8.90 3.36
CA ALA A 266 -0.86 10.14 3.68
C ALA A 266 -1.69 10.03 4.97
N ARG A 267 -2.32 8.88 5.22
CA ARG A 267 -3.09 8.63 6.46
C ARG A 267 -2.20 8.57 7.69
N LEU A 268 -1.02 7.96 7.60
CA LEU A 268 -0.07 7.88 8.71
C LEU A 268 0.48 9.28 9.05
N GLU A 269 0.84 10.09 8.04
CA GLU A 269 1.28 11.47 8.23
C GLU A 269 0.18 12.33 8.87
N ALA A 270 -1.05 12.25 8.37
CA ALA A 270 -2.19 12.98 8.93
C ALA A 270 -2.47 12.59 10.38
N ALA A 271 -2.47 11.29 10.69
CA ALA A 271 -2.71 10.79 12.04
C ALA A 271 -1.58 11.16 13.04
N ALA A 272 -0.33 11.27 12.55
CA ALA A 272 0.78 11.84 13.34
C ALA A 272 0.54 13.33 13.61
N GLY A 273 0.13 14.10 12.60
CA GLY A 273 -0.21 15.51 12.70
C GLY A 273 -1.33 15.79 13.69
N GLU A 274 -2.38 14.98 13.73
CA GLU A 274 -3.47 15.07 14.71
C GLU A 274 -2.98 14.90 16.16
N ARG A 275 -1.86 14.20 16.37
CA ARG A 275 -1.18 14.04 17.66
C ARG A 275 -0.16 15.15 17.95
N GLY A 276 -0.07 16.19 17.09
CA GLY A 276 0.94 17.24 17.19
C GLY A 276 2.37 16.73 16.93
N ARG A 277 2.54 15.64 16.20
CA ARG A 277 3.82 15.01 15.86
C ARG A 277 4.05 15.09 14.36
N ARG A 278 5.32 15.03 13.94
CA ARG A 278 5.69 14.98 12.52
C ARG A 278 6.17 13.58 12.15
N LEU A 279 5.61 13.04 11.08
CA LEU A 279 6.06 11.83 10.41
C LEU A 279 6.22 12.17 8.93
N GLU A 280 7.30 11.72 8.31
CA GLU A 280 7.52 11.82 6.87
C GLU A 280 7.49 10.41 6.28
N ALA A 281 6.58 10.18 5.36
CA ALA A 281 6.32 8.86 4.81
C ALA A 281 6.66 8.81 3.32
N TYR A 282 7.70 8.05 2.98
CA TYR A 282 8.09 7.75 1.60
C TYR A 282 7.40 6.47 1.12
N VAL A 283 7.05 6.41 -0.16
CA VAL A 283 6.59 5.19 -0.81
C VAL A 283 7.68 4.70 -1.75
N SER A 284 8.10 3.44 -1.58
CA SER A 284 9.09 2.81 -2.45
C SER A 284 8.53 2.63 -3.85
N GLU A 285 9.34 3.01 -4.85
CA GLU A 285 9.06 2.74 -6.26
C GLU A 285 9.83 1.51 -6.77
N VAL A 286 10.50 0.80 -5.89
CA VAL A 286 11.17 -0.46 -6.24
C VAL A 286 10.14 -1.49 -6.64
N VAL A 287 10.15 -1.87 -7.92
CA VAL A 287 9.31 -2.95 -8.44
C VAL A 287 9.84 -4.26 -7.90
N THR A 288 9.08 -4.86 -6.98
CA THR A 288 9.43 -6.15 -6.36
C THR A 288 8.74 -7.35 -7.02
N ASP A 289 8.00 -7.09 -8.11
CA ASP A 289 7.45 -8.15 -8.96
C ASP A 289 8.59 -9.04 -9.48
N PRO A 290 8.45 -10.39 -9.44
CA PRO A 290 9.53 -11.28 -9.83
C PRO A 290 9.82 -11.29 -11.34
N TRP A 291 8.90 -10.79 -12.16
CA TRP A 291 9.01 -10.80 -13.61
C TRP A 291 9.64 -9.49 -14.13
N THR A 292 10.79 -9.59 -14.76
CA THR A 292 11.57 -8.42 -15.20
C THR A 292 11.51 -8.14 -16.70
N LEU A 293 10.99 -9.09 -17.48
CA LEU A 293 10.90 -8.96 -18.93
C LEU A 293 9.71 -9.77 -19.47
N ARG A 294 8.96 -9.17 -20.40
CA ARG A 294 7.92 -9.84 -21.18
C ARG A 294 8.38 -10.00 -22.63
N LEU A 295 8.31 -11.21 -23.17
CA LEU A 295 8.53 -11.51 -24.58
C LEU A 295 7.22 -12.03 -25.18
N SER A 296 6.84 -11.53 -26.37
CA SER A 296 5.74 -12.11 -27.14
C SER A 296 6.20 -13.46 -27.70
N THR A 297 5.36 -14.49 -27.55
CA THR A 297 5.59 -15.81 -28.14
C THR A 297 4.72 -15.98 -29.38
N GLY A 298 5.28 -16.51 -30.47
CA GLY A 298 4.55 -16.84 -31.70
C GLY A 298 4.19 -15.60 -32.52
N SER A 299 5.08 -15.15 -33.38
CA SER A 299 4.80 -14.32 -34.55
C SER A 299 4.75 -15.20 -35.79
#